data_af85661ba7b91ce7e2e0a69fc34fc216
#
_entry.id   af85661ba7b91ce7e2e0a69fc34fc216
#
_cell.length_a   1.000
_cell.length_b   1.000
_cell.length_c   1.000
_cell.angle_alpha   90.00
_cell.angle_beta   90.00
_cell.angle_gamma   90.00
#
_symmetry.space_group_name_H-M   'P 1'
#
loop_
_entity.id
_entity.type
_entity.pdbx_description
1 polymer ?
#
loop_
_entity_poly.entity_id
_entity_poly.type
_entity_poly.pdbx_seq_one_letter_code
_entity_poly.pdbx_strand_id
1 'polypeptide(L)'
;LGDVYKRQDVTEQVIKGNVAIIKHTDDGETKIETPEKGASFEIYLKSAGSYDAANKDERDTIVCDENGFGQTKDMPYGIYTVHQTSGWEGREMMDDFDVFISQNAQTYRYLINNRNFESFVNVVKVDAESGKSIPYAGAGFKIYDPQGNQVKMTFTYPTPTTIDVFYTDANGSLVTPEKLDYGKGYSIVEVQAPYGYVLDDTPVYFDITEENSTEEGGVTVVKVNKPNMAQKGTITVEKTGEVFSGVNVSGSEAVSYTHLRAHETL
;
A
#
# COMPACT_ATOMS: atom_id res chain seq x y z
N LEU A 1 -5.19 -58.16 -59.68
CA LEU A 1 -4.51 -57.94 -58.42
C LEU A 1 -4.89 -56.53 -57.94
N GLY A 2 -5.95 -56.50 -57.12
CA GLY A 2 -6.40 -55.26 -56.52
C GLY A 2 -5.63 -55.05 -55.20
N ASP A 3 -4.88 -54.00 -55.11
CA ASP A 3 -4.28 -53.51 -53.84
C ASP A 3 -5.40 -53.04 -52.91
N VAL A 4 -5.68 -53.83 -51.87
CA VAL A 4 -6.55 -53.42 -50.77
C VAL A 4 -5.74 -52.53 -49.87
N TYR A 5 -5.82 -51.22 -50.08
CA TYR A 5 -5.34 -50.22 -49.11
C TYR A 5 -6.25 -50.32 -47.90
N LYS A 6 -5.75 -50.91 -46.79
CA LYS A 6 -6.36 -50.78 -45.47
C LYS A 6 -6.19 -49.33 -45.01
N ARG A 7 -7.27 -48.58 -45.00
CA ARG A 7 -7.31 -47.34 -44.23
C ARG A 7 -7.06 -47.66 -42.77
N GLN A 8 -5.97 -47.19 -42.23
CA GLN A 8 -5.69 -47.21 -40.80
C GLN A 8 -6.26 -45.91 -40.28
N ASP A 9 -7.35 -45.93 -39.53
CA ASP A 9 -7.84 -44.79 -38.77
C ASP A 9 -6.91 -44.63 -37.59
N VAL A 10 -6.02 -43.61 -37.63
CA VAL A 10 -5.19 -43.21 -36.51
C VAL A 10 -6.03 -42.29 -35.67
N THR A 11 -6.48 -42.75 -34.52
CA THR A 11 -7.16 -41.92 -33.52
C THR A 11 -6.08 -41.25 -32.66
N GLU A 12 -5.81 -39.99 -32.88
CA GLU A 12 -4.96 -39.24 -31.99
C GLU A 12 -5.75 -38.84 -30.74
N GLN A 13 -5.28 -39.27 -29.57
CA GLN A 13 -5.88 -38.90 -28.31
C GLN A 13 -5.18 -37.62 -27.80
N VAL A 14 -5.95 -36.54 -27.72
CA VAL A 14 -5.44 -35.29 -27.12
C VAL A 14 -5.26 -35.48 -25.60
N ILE A 15 -4.06 -35.24 -25.11
CA ILE A 15 -3.78 -35.22 -23.66
C ILE A 15 -4.63 -34.12 -23.02
N LYS A 16 -5.36 -34.46 -21.95
CA LYS A 16 -6.12 -33.54 -21.13
C LYS A 16 -5.88 -33.79 -19.65
N GLY A 17 -5.83 -32.75 -18.87
CA GLY A 17 -5.73 -32.81 -17.41
C GLY A 17 -6.43 -31.61 -16.78
N ASN A 18 -6.46 -31.55 -15.46
CA ASN A 18 -7.10 -30.49 -14.74
C ASN A 18 -6.22 -29.95 -13.61
N VAL A 19 -6.54 -28.72 -13.16
CA VAL A 19 -5.88 -28.03 -12.05
C VAL A 19 -6.85 -28.01 -10.88
N ALA A 20 -6.39 -28.42 -9.71
CA ALA A 20 -7.14 -28.33 -8.46
C ALA A 20 -6.39 -27.41 -7.47
N ILE A 21 -7.14 -26.53 -6.84
CA ILE A 21 -6.63 -25.60 -5.82
C ILE A 21 -7.26 -25.95 -4.48
N ILE A 22 -6.42 -25.98 -3.45
CA ILE A 22 -6.81 -26.04 -2.04
C ILE A 22 -6.35 -24.72 -1.45
N LYS A 23 -7.31 -23.82 -1.22
CA LYS A 23 -7.04 -22.47 -0.70
C LYS A 23 -7.33 -22.42 0.78
N HIS A 24 -6.28 -22.22 1.56
CA HIS A 24 -6.36 -21.98 3.00
C HIS A 24 -5.71 -20.64 3.32
N THR A 25 -6.17 -20.00 4.37
CA THR A 25 -5.63 -18.71 4.81
C THR A 25 -5.65 -18.66 6.34
N ASP A 26 -4.62 -18.09 6.93
CA ASP A 26 -4.58 -17.74 8.34
C ASP A 26 -5.64 -16.66 8.61
N ASP A 27 -6.46 -16.83 9.65
CA ASP A 27 -7.51 -15.88 10.05
C ASP A 27 -6.95 -14.57 10.65
N GLY A 28 -5.62 -14.49 10.84
CA GLY A 28 -4.94 -13.35 11.45
C GLY A 28 -4.98 -13.32 12.99
N GLU A 29 -5.79 -14.18 13.62
CA GLU A 29 -5.96 -14.21 15.07
C GLU A 29 -5.37 -15.49 15.69
N THR A 30 -5.77 -16.64 15.18
CA THR A 30 -5.43 -17.94 15.78
C THR A 30 -4.19 -18.59 15.21
N LYS A 31 -3.67 -18.10 14.08
CA LYS A 31 -2.60 -18.72 13.26
C LYS A 31 -2.96 -20.15 12.79
N ILE A 32 -4.24 -20.44 12.74
CA ILE A 32 -4.76 -21.69 12.18
C ILE A 32 -5.18 -21.42 10.73
N GLU A 33 -4.64 -22.18 9.82
CA GLU A 33 -5.06 -22.12 8.42
C GLU A 33 -6.49 -22.64 8.28
N THR A 34 -7.38 -21.78 7.79
CA THR A 34 -8.78 -22.11 7.54
C THR A 34 -9.09 -22.16 6.06
N PRO A 35 -10.01 -23.02 5.61
CA PRO A 35 -10.46 -23.04 4.22
C PRO A 35 -11.03 -21.68 3.81
N GLU A 36 -10.55 -21.15 2.69
CA GLU A 36 -11.00 -19.86 2.18
C GLU A 36 -12.10 -20.05 1.13
N LYS A 37 -13.35 -20.05 1.58
CA LYS A 37 -14.52 -20.07 0.70
C LYS A 37 -14.60 -18.82 -0.15
N GLY A 38 -14.85 -18.97 -1.45
CA GLY A 38 -15.10 -17.89 -2.38
C GLY A 38 -13.84 -17.31 -3.05
N ALA A 39 -12.63 -17.72 -2.61
CA ALA A 39 -11.41 -17.38 -3.34
C ALA A 39 -11.52 -17.86 -4.78
N SER A 40 -11.19 -17.00 -5.75
CA SER A 40 -11.34 -17.31 -7.16
C SER A 40 -10.05 -17.14 -7.95
N PHE A 41 -9.94 -17.96 -9.00
CA PHE A 41 -8.77 -18.04 -9.85
C PHE A 41 -9.18 -18.15 -11.31
N GLU A 42 -8.49 -17.46 -12.18
CA GLU A 42 -8.54 -17.63 -13.62
C GLU A 42 -7.36 -18.47 -14.06
N ILE A 43 -7.65 -19.52 -14.85
CA ILE A 43 -6.65 -20.43 -15.40
C ILE A 43 -6.76 -20.36 -16.91
N TYR A 44 -5.67 -20.04 -17.60
CA TYR A 44 -5.69 -19.89 -19.05
C TYR A 44 -4.37 -20.31 -19.70
N LEU A 45 -4.42 -20.73 -20.96
CA LEU A 45 -3.24 -21.11 -21.73
C LEU A 45 -2.27 -19.93 -21.81
N LYS A 46 -1.06 -20.08 -21.29
CA LYS A 46 -0.05 -19.02 -21.19
C LYS A 46 0.26 -18.33 -22.53
N SER A 47 0.30 -19.09 -23.62
CA SER A 47 0.57 -18.54 -24.95
C SER A 47 -0.55 -17.64 -25.48
N ALA A 48 -1.74 -17.66 -24.89
CA ALA A 48 -2.82 -16.73 -25.23
C ALA A 48 -2.58 -15.32 -24.64
N GLY A 49 -1.72 -15.18 -23.61
CA GLY A 49 -1.35 -13.92 -22.99
C GLY A 49 -2.35 -13.36 -21.96
N SER A 50 -3.63 -13.74 -22.05
CA SER A 50 -4.65 -13.37 -21.07
C SER A 50 -5.81 -14.37 -21.06
N TYR A 51 -6.61 -14.33 -19.99
CA TYR A 51 -7.80 -15.17 -19.85
C TYR A 51 -8.80 -14.96 -21.01
N ASP A 52 -9.07 -13.71 -21.36
CA ASP A 52 -10.04 -13.37 -22.39
C ASP A 52 -9.59 -13.76 -23.81
N ALA A 53 -8.29 -13.77 -24.05
CA ALA A 53 -7.72 -14.15 -25.34
C ALA A 53 -7.63 -15.67 -25.56
N ALA A 54 -7.70 -16.47 -24.48
CA ALA A 54 -7.65 -17.92 -24.56
C ALA A 54 -8.96 -18.51 -25.10
N ASN A 55 -8.87 -19.61 -25.84
CA ASN A 55 -10.06 -20.34 -26.31
C ASN A 55 -10.85 -20.91 -25.12
N LYS A 56 -12.14 -21.18 -25.34
CA LYS A 56 -13.03 -21.66 -24.26
C LYS A 56 -12.59 -23.00 -23.63
N ASP A 57 -11.95 -23.86 -24.39
CA ASP A 57 -11.41 -25.14 -23.93
C ASP A 57 -10.02 -25.03 -23.27
N GLU A 58 -9.34 -23.89 -23.48
CA GLU A 58 -8.01 -23.57 -22.96
C GLU A 58 -8.05 -22.60 -21.77
N ARG A 59 -9.22 -22.33 -21.21
CA ARG A 59 -9.41 -21.52 -20.02
C ARG A 59 -10.52 -22.03 -19.14
N ASP A 60 -10.42 -21.77 -17.84
CA ASP A 60 -11.45 -22.04 -16.85
C ASP A 60 -11.32 -21.13 -15.64
N THR A 61 -12.36 -21.07 -14.82
CA THR A 61 -12.38 -20.33 -13.56
C THR A 61 -12.64 -21.30 -12.42
N ILE A 62 -11.84 -21.19 -11.35
CA ILE A 62 -12.07 -21.88 -10.09
C ILE A 62 -12.68 -20.88 -9.10
N VAL A 63 -13.72 -21.31 -8.39
CA VAL A 63 -14.23 -20.66 -7.18
C VAL A 63 -14.20 -21.69 -6.06
N CYS A 64 -13.46 -21.42 -5.01
CA CYS A 64 -13.27 -22.35 -3.90
C CYS A 64 -14.55 -22.52 -3.08
N ASP A 65 -14.87 -23.76 -2.76
CA ASP A 65 -16.01 -24.17 -1.95
C ASP A 65 -15.78 -23.95 -0.43
N GLU A 66 -16.66 -24.49 0.39
CA GLU A 66 -16.59 -24.40 1.87
C GLU A 66 -15.37 -25.09 2.48
N ASN A 67 -14.73 -25.99 1.73
CA ASN A 67 -13.50 -26.66 2.12
C ASN A 67 -12.25 -25.97 1.54
N GLY A 68 -12.41 -24.79 0.92
CA GLY A 68 -11.36 -24.11 0.20
C GLY A 68 -10.93 -24.81 -1.08
N PHE A 69 -11.74 -25.77 -1.59
CA PHE A 69 -11.39 -26.58 -2.75
C PHE A 69 -12.09 -26.09 -4.02
N GLY A 70 -11.35 -26.12 -5.12
CA GLY A 70 -11.91 -25.92 -6.45
C GLY A 70 -11.06 -26.61 -7.51
N GLN A 71 -11.67 -26.96 -8.63
CA GLN A 71 -11.01 -27.69 -9.71
C GLN A 71 -11.54 -27.24 -11.07
N THR A 72 -10.65 -27.15 -12.06
CA THR A 72 -11.03 -26.87 -13.45
C THR A 72 -11.67 -28.11 -14.10
N LYS A 73 -12.34 -27.90 -15.23
CA LYS A 73 -12.57 -28.95 -16.22
C LYS A 73 -11.26 -29.52 -16.74
N ASP A 74 -11.33 -30.60 -17.50
CA ASP A 74 -10.18 -31.11 -18.23
C ASP A 74 -9.79 -30.16 -19.36
N MET A 75 -8.57 -29.65 -19.31
CA MET A 75 -7.98 -28.73 -20.29
C MET A 75 -6.93 -29.45 -21.14
N PRO A 76 -6.72 -29.04 -22.41
CA PRO A 76 -5.72 -29.62 -23.29
C PRO A 76 -4.29 -29.52 -22.77
N TYR A 77 -3.40 -30.33 -23.36
CA TYR A 77 -1.95 -30.24 -23.18
C TYR A 77 -1.47 -28.79 -23.38
N GLY A 78 -0.67 -28.26 -22.43
CA GLY A 78 -0.10 -26.91 -22.52
C GLY A 78 0.40 -26.37 -21.18
N ILE A 79 1.04 -25.21 -21.24
CA ILE A 79 1.41 -24.43 -20.03
C ILE A 79 0.30 -23.43 -19.77
N TYR A 80 -0.23 -23.44 -18.57
CA TYR A 80 -1.33 -22.59 -18.13
C TYR A 80 -0.85 -21.64 -17.03
N THR A 81 -1.22 -20.38 -17.12
CA THR A 81 -1.07 -19.42 -16.03
C THR A 81 -2.26 -19.54 -15.09
N VAL A 82 -1.99 -19.58 -13.79
CA VAL A 82 -2.97 -19.51 -12.71
C VAL A 82 -2.86 -18.12 -12.08
N HIS A 83 -3.93 -17.34 -12.17
CA HIS A 83 -4.06 -15.99 -11.66
C HIS A 83 -5.15 -15.91 -10.60
N GLN A 84 -4.83 -15.45 -9.39
CA GLN A 84 -5.82 -15.25 -8.34
C GLN A 84 -6.59 -13.94 -8.58
N THR A 85 -7.91 -14.03 -8.69
CA THR A 85 -8.80 -12.88 -8.97
C THR A 85 -9.51 -12.35 -7.73
N SER A 86 -9.68 -13.17 -6.69
CA SER A 86 -10.23 -12.74 -5.41
C SER A 86 -9.77 -13.60 -4.25
N GLY A 87 -9.83 -13.01 -3.06
CA GLY A 87 -9.51 -13.65 -1.78
C GLY A 87 -10.15 -12.90 -0.63
N TRP A 88 -9.87 -13.30 0.61
CA TRP A 88 -10.33 -12.58 1.80
C TRP A 88 -9.71 -11.19 1.88
N GLU A 89 -10.52 -10.24 2.32
CA GLU A 89 -10.07 -8.85 2.55
C GLU A 89 -8.90 -8.80 3.54
N GLY A 90 -7.91 -7.94 3.25
CA GLY A 90 -6.71 -7.81 4.07
C GLY A 90 -5.63 -8.87 3.82
N ARG A 91 -5.73 -9.61 2.74
CA ARG A 91 -4.72 -10.57 2.29
C ARG A 91 -4.07 -10.12 0.99
N GLU A 92 -2.75 -10.30 0.88
CA GLU A 92 -2.05 -10.10 -0.39
C GLU A 92 -2.49 -11.19 -1.37
N MET A 93 -2.81 -10.79 -2.61
CA MET A 93 -3.00 -11.77 -3.68
C MET A 93 -1.66 -12.43 -4.00
N MET A 94 -1.70 -13.71 -4.33
CA MET A 94 -0.49 -14.40 -4.74
C MET A 94 -0.07 -14.00 -6.15
N ASP A 95 1.24 -14.07 -6.40
CA ASP A 95 1.78 -13.93 -7.76
C ASP A 95 1.29 -15.05 -8.68
N ASP A 96 1.17 -14.72 -9.96
CA ASP A 96 0.84 -15.70 -10.99
C ASP A 96 1.88 -16.82 -11.05
N PHE A 97 1.42 -18.04 -11.25
CA PHE A 97 2.30 -19.18 -11.46
C PHE A 97 1.83 -20.07 -12.62
N ASP A 98 2.76 -20.87 -13.14
CA ASP A 98 2.50 -21.71 -14.29
C ASP A 98 2.30 -23.18 -13.90
N VAL A 99 1.34 -23.83 -14.60
CA VAL A 99 1.07 -25.25 -14.51
C VAL A 99 1.25 -25.90 -15.88
N PHE A 100 2.04 -26.96 -15.97
CA PHE A 100 2.20 -27.71 -17.21
C PHE A 100 1.33 -28.96 -17.22
N ILE A 101 0.24 -28.93 -17.98
CA ILE A 101 -0.62 -30.08 -18.24
C ILE A 101 0.04 -30.95 -19.31
N SER A 102 0.69 -32.03 -18.88
CA SER A 102 1.50 -32.89 -19.74
C SER A 102 1.11 -34.37 -19.72
N GLN A 103 0.21 -34.78 -18.81
CA GLN A 103 -0.22 -36.15 -18.66
C GLN A 103 -1.73 -36.25 -18.76
N ASN A 104 -2.21 -37.31 -19.48
CA ASN A 104 -3.64 -37.52 -19.66
C ASN A 104 -4.33 -37.94 -18.35
N ALA A 105 -5.49 -37.37 -18.07
CA ALA A 105 -6.30 -37.59 -16.88
C ALA A 105 -5.61 -37.28 -15.55
N GLN A 106 -4.54 -36.47 -15.57
CA GLN A 106 -3.82 -36.04 -14.38
C GLN A 106 -4.49 -34.82 -13.75
N THR A 107 -4.64 -34.84 -12.41
CA THR A 107 -5.01 -33.67 -11.61
C THR A 107 -3.74 -33.04 -10.97
N TYR A 108 -3.47 -31.79 -11.30
CA TYR A 108 -2.37 -31.00 -10.74
C TYR A 108 -2.89 -30.22 -9.54
N ARG A 109 -2.43 -30.56 -8.32
CA ARG A 109 -2.96 -30.02 -7.06
C ARG A 109 -1.98 -29.04 -6.44
N TYR A 110 -2.52 -27.88 -6.01
CA TYR A 110 -1.76 -26.81 -5.36
C TYR A 110 -2.44 -26.41 -4.07
N LEU A 111 -1.64 -26.34 -3.00
CA LEU A 111 -2.05 -25.73 -1.74
C LEU A 111 -1.58 -24.27 -1.75
N ILE A 112 -2.50 -23.35 -1.59
CA ILE A 112 -2.27 -21.91 -1.68
C ILE A 112 -2.65 -21.26 -0.35
N ASN A 113 -1.73 -20.42 0.18
CA ASN A 113 -1.95 -19.59 1.34
C ASN A 113 -1.54 -18.15 1.03
N ASN A 114 -2.38 -17.16 1.37
CA ASN A 114 -2.07 -15.75 1.20
C ASN A 114 -1.52 -15.16 2.50
N ARG A 115 -0.62 -14.18 2.35
CA ARG A 115 -0.07 -13.42 3.48
C ARG A 115 -1.03 -12.30 3.89
N ASN A 116 -0.86 -11.83 5.14
CA ASN A 116 -1.52 -10.61 5.58
C ASN A 116 -0.99 -9.43 4.77
N PHE A 117 -1.89 -8.53 4.39
CA PHE A 117 -1.49 -7.26 3.81
C PHE A 117 -0.94 -6.35 4.92
N GLU A 118 0.24 -5.81 4.70
CA GLU A 118 0.91 -4.89 5.62
C GLU A 118 1.60 -3.78 4.83
N SER A 119 1.60 -2.57 5.37
CA SER A 119 2.21 -1.40 4.72
C SER A 119 2.96 -0.52 5.70
N PHE A 120 4.05 0.09 5.25
CA PHE A 120 4.60 1.26 5.93
C PHE A 120 3.67 2.46 5.76
N VAL A 121 3.70 3.38 6.70
CA VAL A 121 2.99 4.67 6.62
C VAL A 121 4.01 5.79 6.48
N ASN A 122 3.90 6.55 5.40
CA ASN A 122 4.72 7.74 5.15
C ASN A 122 3.89 9.00 5.38
N VAL A 123 4.14 9.70 6.48
CA VAL A 123 3.50 10.99 6.78
C VAL A 123 4.36 12.11 6.23
N VAL A 124 3.77 12.95 5.39
CA VAL A 124 4.44 14.11 4.78
C VAL A 124 3.81 15.40 5.31
N LYS A 125 4.64 16.27 5.87
CA LYS A 125 4.22 17.62 6.28
C LYS A 125 4.10 18.52 5.08
N VAL A 126 2.96 19.22 4.96
CA VAL A 126 2.72 20.18 3.89
C VAL A 126 2.26 21.51 4.46
N ASP A 127 2.69 22.59 3.83
CA ASP A 127 2.22 23.95 4.13
C ASP A 127 0.79 24.12 3.64
N ALA A 128 -0.13 24.53 4.50
CA ALA A 128 -1.56 24.58 4.22
C ALA A 128 -1.93 25.62 3.15
N GLU A 129 -1.12 26.67 2.95
CA GLU A 129 -1.40 27.71 1.96
C GLU A 129 -0.83 27.35 0.57
N SER A 130 0.39 26.82 0.54
CA SER A 130 1.11 26.54 -0.72
C SER A 130 0.98 25.09 -1.19
N GLY A 131 0.61 24.18 -0.30
CA GLY A 131 0.60 22.73 -0.56
C GLY A 131 1.99 22.10 -0.71
N LYS A 132 3.07 22.84 -0.49
CA LYS A 132 4.44 22.36 -0.62
C LYS A 132 4.88 21.63 0.65
N SER A 133 5.79 20.66 0.48
CA SER A 133 6.40 19.99 1.63
C SER A 133 7.13 20.98 2.54
N ILE A 134 7.01 20.74 3.85
CA ILE A 134 7.71 21.51 4.89
C ILE A 134 8.99 20.76 5.24
N PRO A 135 10.18 21.16 4.77
CA PRO A 135 11.42 20.41 4.94
C PRO A 135 12.06 20.67 6.30
N TYR A 136 11.32 20.38 7.38
CA TYR A 136 11.81 20.50 8.76
C TYR A 136 11.57 19.22 9.55
N ALA A 137 12.61 18.83 10.31
CA ALA A 137 12.51 17.75 11.26
C ALA A 137 11.69 18.15 12.49
N GLY A 138 11.21 17.15 13.23
CA GLY A 138 10.69 17.34 14.58
C GLY A 138 9.19 17.59 14.66
N ALA A 139 8.43 17.49 13.57
CA ALA A 139 6.99 17.34 13.69
C ALA A 139 6.69 15.94 14.28
N GLY A 140 5.96 15.90 15.40
CA GLY A 140 5.69 14.67 16.14
C GLY A 140 4.25 14.22 15.98
N PHE A 141 4.06 12.91 15.78
CA PHE A 141 2.75 12.28 15.52
C PHE A 141 2.52 11.09 16.43
N LYS A 142 1.28 10.94 16.88
CA LYS A 142 0.73 9.68 17.38
C LYS A 142 -0.12 9.04 16.31
N ILE A 143 -0.02 7.72 16.18
CA ILE A 143 -0.83 6.92 15.28
C ILE A 143 -1.81 6.11 16.11
N TYR A 144 -3.04 6.00 15.66
CA TYR A 144 -4.08 5.18 16.28
C TYR A 144 -4.61 4.17 15.29
N ASP A 145 -4.84 2.95 15.76
CA ASP A 145 -5.44 1.87 14.98
C ASP A 145 -6.96 2.09 14.77
N PRO A 146 -7.62 1.28 13.94
CA PRO A 146 -9.06 1.38 13.72
C PRO A 146 -9.92 1.22 14.98
N GLN A 147 -9.41 0.61 16.04
CA GLN A 147 -10.06 0.44 17.34
C GLN A 147 -9.81 1.61 18.28
N GLY A 148 -8.99 2.58 17.86
CA GLY A 148 -8.63 3.76 18.65
C GLY A 148 -7.49 3.52 19.65
N ASN A 149 -6.78 2.39 19.58
CA ASN A 149 -5.60 2.16 20.39
C ASN A 149 -4.39 2.88 19.79
N GLN A 150 -3.57 3.45 20.67
CA GLN A 150 -2.32 4.06 20.20
C GLN A 150 -1.32 3.00 19.75
N VAL A 151 -0.85 3.13 18.51
CA VAL A 151 0.21 2.30 17.94
C VAL A 151 1.52 2.59 18.67
N LYS A 152 2.20 1.50 19.08
CA LYS A 152 3.53 1.54 19.70
C LYS A 152 4.41 0.49 19.05
N MET A 153 5.64 0.87 18.73
CA MET A 153 6.64 -0.04 18.15
C MET A 153 7.76 -0.26 19.16
N THR A 154 8.02 -1.52 19.51
CA THR A 154 9.00 -1.88 20.55
C THR A 154 10.16 -2.65 19.94
N PHE A 155 11.34 -2.10 20.05
CA PHE A 155 12.59 -2.70 19.58
C PHE A 155 13.38 -3.25 20.77
N THR A 156 13.93 -4.42 20.61
CA THR A 156 14.72 -5.09 21.66
C THR A 156 16.22 -4.89 21.52
N TYR A 157 16.70 -4.47 20.35
CA TYR A 157 18.10 -4.27 20.04
C TYR A 157 18.37 -2.91 19.38
N PRO A 158 19.46 -2.20 19.64
CA PRO A 158 20.54 -2.53 20.59
C PRO A 158 20.16 -2.34 22.06
N THR A 159 19.13 -1.57 22.34
CA THR A 159 18.60 -1.32 23.68
C THR A 159 17.08 -1.36 23.59
N PRO A 160 16.37 -2.01 24.54
CA PRO A 160 14.91 -2.02 24.54
C PRO A 160 14.36 -0.59 24.48
N THR A 161 13.63 -0.28 23.43
CA THR A 161 13.10 1.07 23.16
C THR A 161 11.67 0.93 22.63
N THR A 162 10.74 1.71 23.18
CA THR A 162 9.38 1.81 22.67
C THR A 162 9.17 3.19 22.06
N ILE A 163 8.77 3.23 20.80
CA ILE A 163 8.41 4.43 20.07
C ILE A 163 6.88 4.52 20.08
N ASP A 164 6.35 5.60 20.60
CA ASP A 164 4.91 5.89 20.66
C ASP A 164 4.57 7.29 20.12
N VAL A 165 5.61 8.08 19.79
CA VAL A 165 5.53 9.30 19.01
C VAL A 165 6.55 9.23 17.89
N PHE A 166 6.08 9.42 16.67
CA PHE A 166 6.86 9.31 15.45
C PHE A 166 7.21 10.71 14.94
N TYR A 167 8.49 10.99 14.66
CA TYR A 167 8.99 12.31 14.28
C TYR A 167 9.42 12.37 12.82
N THR A 168 9.14 13.51 12.17
CA THR A 168 9.66 13.77 10.82
C THR A 168 11.17 13.98 10.82
N ASP A 169 11.79 13.58 9.72
CA ASP A 169 13.19 13.84 9.38
C ASP A 169 13.40 15.26 8.82
N ALA A 170 14.63 15.54 8.37
CA ALA A 170 15.00 16.83 7.78
C ALA A 170 14.27 17.16 6.46
N ASN A 171 13.65 16.19 5.81
CA ASN A 171 12.84 16.38 4.60
C ASN A 171 11.37 16.70 4.93
N GLY A 172 11.00 16.69 6.22
CA GLY A 172 9.62 16.90 6.67
C GLY A 172 8.73 15.69 6.46
N SER A 173 9.30 14.51 6.37
CA SER A 173 8.59 13.24 6.27
C SER A 173 9.00 12.26 7.37
N LEU A 174 8.10 11.35 7.71
CA LEU A 174 8.42 10.19 8.53
C LEU A 174 7.88 8.95 7.85
N VAL A 175 8.64 7.87 7.93
CA VAL A 175 8.16 6.53 7.58
C VAL A 175 8.14 5.72 8.87
N THR A 176 7.05 4.99 9.11
CA THR A 176 6.97 4.13 10.30
C THR A 176 8.11 3.11 10.29
N PRO A 177 8.78 2.85 11.43
CA PRO A 177 9.87 1.89 11.48
C PRO A 177 9.49 0.44 11.14
N GLU A 178 8.22 0.08 11.41
CA GLU A 178 7.62 -1.22 11.08
C GLU A 178 6.35 -1.01 10.26
N LYS A 179 5.97 -2.03 9.52
CA LYS A 179 4.69 -2.06 8.81
C LYS A 179 3.54 -2.13 9.81
N LEU A 180 2.41 -1.61 9.39
CA LEU A 180 1.12 -1.74 10.09
C LEU A 180 0.21 -2.66 9.29
N ASP A 181 -0.64 -3.39 10.02
CA ASP A 181 -1.58 -4.34 9.45
C ASP A 181 -2.66 -3.65 8.61
N TYR A 182 -3.25 -4.42 7.70
CA TYR A 182 -4.48 -4.03 7.01
C TYR A 182 -5.53 -3.50 7.99
N GLY A 183 -6.15 -2.38 7.64
CA GLY A 183 -7.25 -1.82 8.43
C GLY A 183 -7.76 -0.50 7.85
N LYS A 184 -9.06 -0.26 8.04
CA LYS A 184 -9.74 0.97 7.64
C LYS A 184 -10.03 1.82 8.87
N GLY A 185 -9.70 3.12 8.78
CA GLY A 185 -9.95 4.08 9.86
C GLY A 185 -8.78 4.28 10.82
N TYR A 186 -7.56 4.01 10.42
CA TYR A 186 -6.39 4.54 11.13
C TYR A 186 -6.43 6.06 11.21
N SER A 187 -5.78 6.65 12.20
CA SER A 187 -5.64 8.09 12.28
C SER A 187 -4.26 8.51 12.78
N ILE A 188 -3.82 9.67 12.30
CA ILE A 188 -2.65 10.38 12.86
C ILE A 188 -3.12 11.65 13.56
N VAL A 189 -2.49 11.95 14.69
CA VAL A 189 -2.69 13.19 15.47
C VAL A 189 -1.34 13.84 15.68
N GLU A 190 -1.23 15.10 15.29
CA GLU A 190 -0.02 15.88 15.52
C GLU A 190 0.07 16.29 17.00
N VAL A 191 1.18 15.99 17.65
CA VAL A 191 1.46 16.35 19.04
C VAL A 191 2.58 17.38 19.17
N GLN A 192 3.33 17.61 18.08
CA GLN A 192 4.36 18.62 17.99
C GLN A 192 4.42 19.16 16.56
N ALA A 193 4.21 20.47 16.39
CA ALA A 193 4.36 21.13 15.09
C ALA A 193 5.83 21.33 14.70
N PRO A 194 6.15 21.39 13.41
CA PRO A 194 7.48 21.80 12.96
C PRO A 194 7.74 23.29 13.29
N TYR A 195 9.01 23.64 13.38
CA TYR A 195 9.40 25.03 13.69
C TYR A 195 8.77 26.04 12.72
N GLY A 196 8.18 27.11 13.27
CA GLY A 196 7.55 28.17 12.50
C GLY A 196 6.11 27.87 12.04
N TYR A 197 5.51 26.77 12.50
CA TYR A 197 4.14 26.39 12.18
C TYR A 197 3.27 26.28 13.43
N VAL A 198 1.96 26.40 13.24
CA VAL A 198 0.97 26.25 14.30
C VAL A 198 0.62 24.78 14.46
N LEU A 199 0.58 24.28 15.70
CA LEU A 199 0.12 22.93 15.99
C LEU A 199 -1.34 22.78 15.55
N ASP A 200 -1.62 21.70 14.83
CA ASP A 200 -2.97 21.27 14.46
C ASP A 200 -3.15 19.82 14.88
N ASP A 201 -3.82 19.61 15.99
CA ASP A 201 -4.11 18.28 16.56
C ASP A 201 -5.36 17.61 15.97
N THR A 202 -5.96 18.20 14.93
CA THR A 202 -7.07 17.59 14.22
C THR A 202 -6.64 16.25 13.59
N PRO A 203 -7.32 15.13 13.90
CA PRO A 203 -6.96 13.85 13.33
C PRO A 203 -7.09 13.82 11.82
N VAL A 204 -6.14 13.17 11.15
CA VAL A 204 -6.24 12.80 9.73
C VAL A 204 -6.44 11.30 9.66
N TYR A 205 -7.57 10.90 9.08
CA TYR A 205 -7.92 9.48 8.91
C TYR A 205 -7.36 8.94 7.60
N PHE A 206 -6.97 7.67 7.61
CA PHE A 206 -6.46 6.96 6.44
C PHE A 206 -6.72 5.46 6.58
N ASP A 207 -6.65 4.75 5.46
CA ASP A 207 -6.83 3.30 5.40
C ASP A 207 -5.52 2.64 4.94
N ILE A 208 -5.21 1.50 5.52
CA ILE A 208 -4.12 0.63 5.08
C ILE A 208 -4.75 -0.49 4.27
N THR A 209 -4.81 -0.28 2.96
CA THR A 209 -5.36 -1.21 1.98
C THR A 209 -4.46 -1.26 0.75
N GLU A 210 -4.59 -2.30 -0.05
CA GLU A 210 -3.87 -2.40 -1.32
C GLU A 210 -4.17 -1.21 -2.25
N GLU A 211 -5.45 -0.78 -2.31
CA GLU A 211 -5.90 0.36 -3.13
C GLU A 211 -5.26 1.70 -2.73
N ASN A 212 -5.00 1.89 -1.43
CA ASN A 212 -4.45 3.13 -0.87
C ASN A 212 -2.92 3.11 -0.75
N SER A 213 -2.30 2.01 -1.12
CA SER A 213 -0.86 1.83 -1.07
C SER A 213 -0.20 2.04 -2.43
N THR A 214 1.09 2.34 -2.39
CA THR A 214 1.96 2.40 -3.57
C THR A 214 3.23 1.62 -3.28
N GLU A 215 3.83 1.04 -4.30
CA GLU A 215 5.12 0.39 -4.17
C GLU A 215 6.24 1.41 -4.41
N GLU A 216 7.11 1.62 -3.43
CA GLU A 216 8.24 2.54 -3.49
C GLU A 216 9.53 1.80 -3.12
N GLY A 217 10.43 1.65 -4.09
CA GLY A 217 11.72 0.98 -3.86
C GLY A 217 11.60 -0.48 -3.40
N GLY A 218 10.54 -1.19 -3.81
CA GLY A 218 10.28 -2.58 -3.42
C GLY A 218 9.59 -2.74 -2.07
N VAL A 219 9.02 -1.67 -1.52
CA VAL A 219 8.23 -1.72 -0.28
C VAL A 219 6.87 -1.06 -0.46
N THR A 220 5.85 -1.64 0.16
CA THR A 220 4.47 -1.11 0.15
C THR A 220 4.35 0.05 1.14
N VAL A 221 3.84 1.20 0.68
CA VAL A 221 3.73 2.43 1.46
C VAL A 221 2.37 3.09 1.29
N VAL A 222 1.72 3.46 2.39
CA VAL A 222 0.57 4.36 2.41
C VAL A 222 1.03 5.78 2.73
N LYS A 223 0.70 6.76 1.87
CA LYS A 223 1.05 8.17 2.06
C LYS A 223 -0.06 8.94 2.75
N VAL A 224 0.31 9.72 3.78
CA VAL A 224 -0.61 10.57 4.52
C VAL A 224 -0.06 12.00 4.57
N ASN A 225 -0.77 12.97 4.03
CA ASN A 225 -0.40 14.37 4.08
C ASN A 225 -1.03 15.05 5.30
N LYS A 226 -0.22 15.75 6.10
CA LYS A 226 -0.71 16.58 7.21
C LYS A 226 -0.36 18.04 6.96
N PRO A 227 -1.35 18.91 6.67
CA PRO A 227 -1.12 20.33 6.49
C PRO A 227 -0.94 21.06 7.83
N ASN A 228 -0.09 22.12 7.87
CA ASN A 228 -0.03 23.08 8.95
C ASN A 228 -0.01 24.52 8.41
N MET A 229 -0.57 25.42 9.20
CA MET A 229 -0.52 26.86 8.95
C MET A 229 0.80 27.42 9.47
N ALA A 230 1.48 28.23 8.64
CA ALA A 230 2.65 28.98 9.10
C ALA A 230 2.28 29.96 10.20
N GLN A 231 3.15 30.11 11.21
CA GLN A 231 2.99 31.15 12.22
C GLN A 231 3.16 32.50 11.54
N LYS A 232 2.20 33.39 11.77
CA LYS A 232 2.24 34.77 11.28
C LYS A 232 2.39 35.73 12.46
N GLY A 233 3.26 36.72 12.33
CA GLY A 233 3.46 37.78 13.29
C GLY A 233 3.33 39.13 12.63
N THR A 234 3.02 40.14 13.44
CA THR A 234 3.03 41.54 13.01
C THR A 234 4.29 42.19 13.54
N ILE A 235 5.02 42.87 12.67
CA ILE A 235 6.15 43.70 13.08
C ILE A 235 5.65 45.13 13.15
N THR A 236 5.71 45.72 14.33
CA THR A 236 5.43 47.13 14.50
C THR A 236 6.79 47.86 14.60
N VAL A 237 7.03 48.77 13.68
CA VAL A 237 8.22 49.58 13.69
C VAL A 237 7.84 50.99 14.21
N GLU A 238 8.31 51.34 15.37
CA GLU A 238 8.19 52.69 15.92
C GLU A 238 9.48 53.46 15.63
N LYS A 239 9.39 54.50 14.82
CA LYS A 239 10.51 55.35 14.53
C LYS A 239 10.51 56.50 15.52
N THR A 240 11.46 56.49 16.46
CA THR A 240 11.72 57.61 17.37
C THR A 240 12.89 58.42 16.84
N GLY A 241 12.78 59.72 16.85
CA GLY A 241 13.86 60.65 16.47
C GLY A 241 13.91 61.83 17.40
N GLU A 242 15.07 62.37 17.60
CA GLU A 242 15.19 63.68 18.24
C GLU A 242 14.63 64.77 17.33
N VAL A 243 13.72 65.58 17.87
CA VAL A 243 13.12 66.68 17.12
C VAL A 243 14.11 67.86 17.17
N PHE A 244 14.92 67.99 16.14
CA PHE A 244 15.64 69.29 15.93
C PHE A 244 14.63 70.28 15.33
N SER A 245 14.53 71.42 15.92
CA SER A 245 13.62 72.46 15.44
C SER A 245 13.89 72.80 13.98
N GLY A 246 12.95 72.50 13.11
CA GLY A 246 13.01 72.70 11.65
C GLY A 246 13.10 71.50 10.75
N VAL A 247 13.13 70.27 11.29
CA VAL A 247 13.12 69.04 10.50
C VAL A 247 11.76 68.36 10.63
N ASN A 248 11.02 68.33 9.52
CA ASN A 248 9.76 67.60 9.46
C ASN A 248 10.05 66.15 9.08
N VAL A 249 9.80 65.19 10.02
CA VAL A 249 9.96 63.75 9.79
C VAL A 249 8.69 63.09 9.27
N SER A 250 7.68 63.86 8.88
CA SER A 250 6.48 63.34 8.24
C SER A 250 6.79 62.95 6.78
N GLY A 251 6.65 61.68 6.44
CA GLY A 251 6.87 61.17 5.08
C GLY A 251 7.85 60.02 4.96
N SER A 252 8.29 59.40 6.06
CA SER A 252 9.03 58.16 5.99
C SER A 252 8.07 56.99 5.74
N GLU A 253 8.15 56.36 4.57
CA GLU A 253 7.40 55.14 4.25
C GLU A 253 8.05 53.92 4.94
N ALA A 254 7.23 53.18 5.68
CA ALA A 254 7.62 51.86 6.16
C ALA A 254 7.20 50.81 5.11
N VAL A 255 8.18 50.10 4.53
CA VAL A 255 7.92 48.99 3.66
C VAL A 255 7.80 47.71 4.49
N SER A 256 6.61 47.09 4.47
CA SER A 256 6.40 45.81 5.12
C SER A 256 6.80 44.70 4.17
N TYR A 257 7.77 43.87 4.56
CA TYR A 257 8.11 42.64 3.84
C TYR A 257 7.38 41.46 4.49
N THR A 258 6.57 40.76 3.75
CA THR A 258 5.80 39.57 4.23
C THR A 258 6.67 38.33 4.41
N HIS A 259 7.97 38.36 4.10
CA HIS A 259 8.90 37.25 4.21
C HIS A 259 10.20 37.73 4.90
N LEU A 260 10.19 37.75 6.23
CA LEU A 260 11.43 37.76 6.98
C LEU A 260 11.95 36.34 7.09
N ARG A 261 12.96 35.97 6.29
CA ARG A 261 13.83 34.86 6.64
C ARG A 261 14.61 35.27 7.89
N ALA A 262 14.36 34.54 8.99
CA ALA A 262 15.21 34.67 10.19
C ALA A 262 16.57 34.04 9.91
N HIS A 263 17.45 34.78 9.26
CA HIS A 263 18.89 34.56 9.23
C HIS A 263 19.55 35.91 9.20
N GLU A 264 19.90 36.38 10.40
CA GLU A 264 21.13 37.10 10.68
C GLU A 264 21.16 37.42 12.18
N THR A 265 21.81 36.53 12.92
CA THR A 265 22.44 36.88 14.19
C THR A 265 23.82 37.36 13.84
N LEU A 266 24.10 38.64 14.11
CA LEU A 266 25.44 39.15 14.28
C LEU A 266 26.06 38.61 15.55
#